data_b620cb417da2f6ef9225069d7fdd12aa
#
_entry.id   b620cb417da2f6ef9225069d7fdd12aa
#
_cell.length_a   1.000
_cell.length_b   1.000
_cell.length_c   1.000
_cell.angle_alpha   90.00
_cell.angle_beta   90.00
_cell.angle_gamma   90.00
#
_symmetry.space_group_name_H-M   'P 1'
#
loop_
_entity.id
_entity.type
_entity.pdbx_description
1 polymer ?
#
loop_
_entity_poly.entity_id
_entity_poly.type
_entity_poly.pdbx_seq_one_letter_code
_entity_poly.pdbx_strand_id
1 'polypeptide(L)'
;MMGTTAQALCVVNEVNDPNFGINLDIGHSLIANENVEDQLSLIFRYRKLYHTHFNDNDQQCDLDLPPGTVNFIRLVSILYVLDQARYDGWFGLDLFPYRDDPRKFIELSRDNLRLAQRVVERLKAEGLKPMRTAGTFGTEVAVLVRDCIRKTR
;
A
#
# COMPACT_ATOMS: atom_id res chain seq x y z
N MET A 1 -11.54 16.28 13.73
CA MET A 1 -10.57 15.82 12.70
C MET A 1 -10.47 14.31 12.85
N MET A 2 -10.61 13.56 11.78
CA MET A 2 -10.45 12.10 11.79
C MET A 2 -8.96 11.81 11.64
N GLY A 3 -8.35 11.22 12.66
CA GLY A 3 -6.91 10.91 12.68
C GLY A 3 -6.58 9.44 12.46
N THR A 4 -7.60 8.57 12.36
CA THR A 4 -7.42 7.13 12.16
C THR A 4 -8.47 6.53 11.24
N THR A 5 -8.13 5.42 10.61
CA THR A 5 -9.05 4.65 9.77
C THR A 5 -10.28 4.17 10.53
N ALA A 6 -10.14 3.78 11.80
CA ALA A 6 -11.26 3.37 12.62
C ALA A 6 -12.27 4.51 12.85
N GLN A 7 -11.79 5.74 13.07
CA GLN A 7 -12.65 6.91 13.17
C GLN A 7 -13.38 7.21 11.86
N ALA A 8 -12.68 7.10 10.72
CA ALA A 8 -13.29 7.25 9.41
C ALA A 8 -14.39 6.21 9.17
N LEU A 9 -14.15 4.96 9.55
CA LEU A 9 -15.17 3.89 9.46
C LEU A 9 -16.40 4.16 10.32
N CYS A 10 -16.25 4.72 11.52
CA CYS A 10 -17.40 5.12 12.34
C CYS A 10 -18.29 6.10 11.58
N VAL A 11 -17.70 7.16 11.00
CA VAL A 11 -18.44 8.16 10.24
C VAL A 11 -19.10 7.56 9.01
N VAL A 12 -18.36 6.74 8.24
CA VAL A 12 -18.91 6.09 7.04
C VAL A 12 -20.08 5.16 7.37
N ASN A 13 -20.01 4.45 8.49
CA ASN A 13 -21.09 3.58 8.92
C ASN A 13 -22.29 4.36 9.48
N GLU A 14 -22.08 5.49 10.16
CA GLU A 14 -23.17 6.37 10.60
C GLU A 14 -23.91 7.01 9.42
N VAL A 15 -23.17 7.48 8.41
CA VAL A 15 -23.77 8.02 7.18
C VAL A 15 -24.53 6.94 6.42
N ASN A 16 -24.02 5.73 6.41
CA ASN A 16 -24.61 4.53 5.81
C ASN A 16 -25.17 4.74 4.38
N ASP A 17 -24.48 5.54 3.57
CA ASP A 17 -24.81 5.77 2.18
C ASP A 17 -23.98 4.82 1.29
N PRO A 18 -24.59 4.19 0.25
CA PRO A 18 -23.85 3.31 -0.66
C PRO A 18 -22.83 4.03 -1.53
N ASN A 19 -22.92 5.35 -1.68
CA ASN A 19 -21.98 6.17 -2.44
C ASN A 19 -20.93 6.84 -1.54
N PHE A 20 -20.94 6.54 -0.25
CA PHE A 20 -19.99 7.11 0.72
C PHE A 20 -19.09 6.02 1.29
N GLY A 21 -17.79 6.16 1.10
CA GLY A 21 -16.78 5.20 1.50
C GLY A 21 -15.45 5.86 1.84
N ILE A 22 -14.40 5.07 1.93
CA ILE A 22 -13.06 5.49 2.32
C ILE A 22 -12.16 5.54 1.08
N ASN A 23 -11.48 6.66 0.90
CA ASN A 23 -10.22 6.72 0.19
C ASN A 23 -9.11 6.49 1.23
N LEU A 24 -8.44 5.34 1.19
CA LEU A 24 -7.32 5.08 2.07
C LEU A 24 -6.05 5.66 1.47
N ASP A 25 -5.50 6.65 2.15
CA ASP A 25 -4.20 7.22 1.84
C ASP A 25 -3.12 6.51 2.66
N ILE A 26 -2.14 5.92 1.96
CA ILE A 26 -1.09 5.12 2.58
C ILE A 26 -0.16 6.01 3.41
N GLY A 27 0.25 7.16 2.88
CA GLY A 27 1.12 8.09 3.59
C GLY A 27 0.49 8.63 4.87
N HIS A 28 -0.77 9.00 4.80
CA HIS A 28 -1.50 9.47 5.99
C HIS A 28 -1.65 8.36 7.04
N SER A 29 -1.87 7.11 6.63
CA SER A 29 -1.90 5.97 7.55
C SER A 29 -0.54 5.76 8.22
N LEU A 30 0.56 5.93 7.48
CA LEU A 30 1.93 5.84 8.01
C LEU A 30 2.22 6.94 9.04
N ILE A 31 1.83 8.19 8.77
CA ILE A 31 1.95 9.32 9.70
C ILE A 31 1.12 9.09 10.97
N ALA A 32 -0.06 8.49 10.83
CA ALA A 32 -0.90 8.11 11.95
C ALA A 32 -0.35 6.91 12.76
N ASN A 33 0.81 6.36 12.37
CA ASN A 33 1.38 5.13 12.93
C ASN A 33 0.43 3.93 12.88
N GLU A 34 -0.43 3.88 11.87
CA GLU A 34 -1.31 2.75 11.63
C GLU A 34 -0.58 1.65 10.84
N ASN A 35 -0.96 0.39 11.09
CA ASN A 35 -0.58 -0.71 10.23
C ASN A 35 -1.51 -0.74 9.02
N VAL A 36 -1.02 -0.37 7.85
CA VAL A 36 -1.82 -0.20 6.63
C VAL A 36 -2.54 -1.49 6.23
N GLU A 37 -1.88 -2.64 6.40
CA GLU A 37 -2.44 -3.94 6.06
C GLU A 37 -3.63 -4.31 6.96
N ASP A 38 -3.52 -3.98 8.25
CA ASP A 38 -4.62 -4.19 9.21
C ASP A 38 -5.78 -3.24 8.90
N GLN A 39 -5.49 -1.99 8.53
CA GLN A 39 -6.51 -1.02 8.14
C GLN A 39 -7.24 -1.44 6.86
N LEU A 40 -6.53 -1.89 5.85
CA LEU A 40 -7.13 -2.47 4.64
C LEU A 40 -8.05 -3.64 4.98
N SER A 41 -7.58 -4.57 5.81
CA SER A 41 -8.35 -5.73 6.23
C SER A 41 -9.64 -5.32 6.94
N LEU A 42 -9.56 -4.28 7.78
CA LEU A 42 -10.71 -3.71 8.48
C LEU A 42 -11.70 -3.07 7.50
N ILE A 43 -11.23 -2.22 6.59
CA ILE A 43 -12.08 -1.52 5.60
C ILE A 43 -12.77 -2.54 4.67
N PHE A 44 -12.05 -3.56 4.22
CA PHE A 44 -12.63 -4.63 3.38
C PHE A 44 -13.74 -5.40 4.09
N ARG A 45 -13.60 -5.67 5.39
CA ARG A 45 -14.65 -6.31 6.19
C ARG A 45 -15.97 -5.54 6.13
N TYR A 46 -15.90 -4.20 6.06
CA TYR A 46 -17.06 -3.32 5.95
C TYR A 46 -17.46 -3.00 4.51
N ARG A 47 -16.70 -3.46 3.50
CA ARG A 47 -16.91 -3.16 2.08
C ARG A 47 -16.97 -1.67 1.78
N LYS A 48 -16.11 -0.89 2.43
CA LYS A 48 -16.09 0.58 2.36
C LYS A 48 -14.81 1.15 1.75
N LEU A 49 -13.93 0.33 1.16
CA LEU A 49 -12.78 0.82 0.40
C LEU A 49 -13.23 1.18 -1.02
N TYR A 50 -13.22 2.46 -1.34
CA TYR A 50 -13.67 2.99 -2.63
C TYR A 50 -12.52 3.48 -3.48
N HIS A 51 -11.44 3.94 -2.84
CA HIS A 51 -10.27 4.42 -3.51
C HIS A 51 -9.03 4.22 -2.65
N THR A 52 -7.85 4.29 -3.27
CA THR A 52 -6.57 4.27 -2.56
C THR A 52 -5.65 5.34 -3.11
N HIS A 53 -4.92 6.04 -2.23
CA HIS A 53 -3.80 6.88 -2.59
C HIS A 53 -2.50 6.21 -2.23
N PHE A 54 -1.62 6.10 -3.23
CA PHE A 54 -0.30 5.52 -3.11
C PHE A 54 0.76 6.62 -3.10
N ASN A 55 1.46 6.70 -1.99
CA ASN A 55 2.64 7.52 -1.73
C ASN A 55 3.50 6.80 -0.70
N ASP A 56 4.58 7.41 -0.25
CA ASP A 56 5.44 6.89 0.81
C ASP A 56 6.03 8.03 1.63
N ASN A 57 6.39 7.75 2.88
CA ASN A 57 7.08 8.68 3.76
C ASN A 57 7.85 7.96 4.87
N ASP A 58 8.59 8.71 5.66
CA ASP A 58 9.40 8.22 6.77
C ASP A 58 8.66 8.16 8.11
N GLN A 59 7.35 8.34 8.12
CA GLN A 59 6.47 8.40 9.29
C GLN A 59 6.67 9.65 10.19
N GLN A 60 7.50 10.61 9.79
CA GLN A 60 7.73 11.83 10.54
C GLN A 60 7.02 13.03 9.92
N CYS A 61 6.97 13.08 8.61
CA CYS A 61 6.23 14.10 7.87
C CYS A 61 5.67 13.54 6.56
N ASP A 62 4.67 14.22 6.04
CA ASP A 62 4.00 13.83 4.81
C ASP A 62 4.84 14.30 3.62
N LEU A 63 5.65 13.37 3.11
CA LEU A 63 6.61 13.65 2.05
C LEU A 63 6.07 13.39 0.65
N ASP A 64 4.94 12.71 0.54
CA ASP A 64 4.31 12.32 -0.73
C ASP A 64 5.30 11.73 -1.75
N LEU A 65 6.22 10.89 -1.27
CA LEU A 65 7.26 10.26 -2.08
C LEU A 65 6.66 9.16 -2.99
N PRO A 66 7.36 8.78 -4.07
CA PRO A 66 6.95 7.62 -4.85
C PRO A 66 6.80 6.37 -3.99
N PRO A 67 5.71 5.60 -4.14
CA PRO A 67 5.47 4.41 -3.34
C PRO A 67 6.66 3.43 -3.39
N GLY A 68 7.03 2.90 -2.23
CA GLY A 68 8.14 1.98 -2.06
C GLY A 68 9.53 2.64 -2.06
N THR A 69 9.61 3.96 -1.99
CA THR A 69 10.89 4.69 -1.89
C THR A 69 11.55 4.49 -0.53
N VAL A 70 10.78 4.55 0.54
CA VAL A 70 11.26 4.36 1.91
C VAL A 70 11.18 2.88 2.31
N ASN A 71 10.06 2.22 2.01
CA ASN A 71 9.88 0.82 2.40
C ASN A 71 9.21 -0.01 1.30
N PHE A 72 10.04 -0.53 0.38
CA PHE A 72 9.56 -1.37 -0.72
C PHE A 72 8.90 -2.68 -0.26
N ILE A 73 9.38 -3.28 0.85
CA ILE A 73 8.77 -4.50 1.41
C ILE A 73 7.34 -4.22 1.89
N ARG A 74 7.11 -3.06 2.49
CA ARG A 74 5.76 -2.64 2.89
C ARG A 74 4.86 -2.47 1.68
N LEU A 75 5.33 -1.86 0.60
CA LEU A 75 4.57 -1.75 -0.64
C LEU A 75 4.15 -3.13 -1.17
N VAL A 76 5.06 -4.11 -1.16
CA VAL A 76 4.74 -5.50 -1.54
C VAL A 76 3.66 -6.08 -0.63
N SER A 77 3.75 -5.86 0.69
CA SER A 77 2.75 -6.34 1.65
C SER A 77 1.36 -5.73 1.41
N ILE A 78 1.30 -4.43 1.18
CA ILE A 78 0.06 -3.72 0.89
C ILE A 78 -0.59 -4.27 -0.38
N LEU A 79 0.18 -4.38 -1.47
CA LEU A 79 -0.33 -4.92 -2.73
C LEU A 79 -0.79 -6.38 -2.60
N TYR A 80 -0.10 -7.17 -1.77
CA TYR A 80 -0.54 -8.54 -1.48
C TYR A 80 -1.92 -8.57 -0.79
N VAL A 81 -2.16 -7.72 0.20
CA VAL A 81 -3.46 -7.64 0.89
C VAL A 81 -4.56 -7.21 -0.08
N LEU A 82 -4.30 -6.21 -0.92
CA LEU A 82 -5.24 -5.76 -1.96
C LEU A 82 -5.56 -6.88 -2.96
N ASP A 83 -4.56 -7.63 -3.41
CA ASP A 83 -4.75 -8.79 -4.30
C ASP A 83 -5.58 -9.90 -3.63
N GLN A 84 -5.30 -10.24 -2.36
CA GLN A 84 -6.07 -11.23 -1.62
C GLN A 84 -7.53 -10.82 -1.42
N ALA A 85 -7.79 -9.53 -1.24
CA ALA A 85 -9.13 -8.98 -1.15
C ALA A 85 -9.81 -8.82 -2.53
N ARG A 86 -9.11 -9.11 -3.63
CA ARG A 86 -9.58 -8.92 -5.01
C ARG A 86 -10.02 -7.47 -5.26
N TYR A 87 -9.22 -6.53 -4.77
CA TYR A 87 -9.48 -5.12 -5.02
C TYR A 87 -9.33 -4.81 -6.51
N ASP A 88 -10.38 -4.29 -7.11
CA ASP A 88 -10.47 -3.93 -8.53
C ASP A 88 -10.58 -2.42 -8.77
N GLY A 89 -10.38 -1.63 -7.72
CA GLY A 89 -10.39 -0.17 -7.78
C GLY A 89 -9.08 0.43 -8.30
N TRP A 90 -9.04 1.75 -8.30
CA TRP A 90 -7.91 2.52 -8.80
C TRP A 90 -6.79 2.62 -7.76
N PHE A 91 -5.54 2.58 -8.24
CA PHE A 91 -4.35 2.98 -7.50
C PHE A 91 -4.04 4.43 -7.86
N GLY A 92 -4.61 5.36 -7.11
CA GLY A 92 -4.33 6.78 -7.25
C GLY A 92 -2.91 7.07 -6.78
N LEU A 93 -2.19 7.93 -7.50
CA LEU A 93 -0.91 8.45 -7.03
C LEU A 93 -1.17 9.84 -6.44
N ASP A 94 -0.93 9.97 -5.14
CA ASP A 94 -0.93 11.27 -4.45
C ASP A 94 0.51 11.65 -4.16
N LEU A 95 1.07 12.48 -5.02
CA LEU A 95 2.50 12.76 -5.05
C LEU A 95 2.77 14.26 -5.11
N PHE A 96 3.79 14.69 -4.39
CA PHE A 96 4.19 16.08 -4.39
C PHE A 96 5.70 16.26 -4.67
N PRO A 97 6.11 16.30 -5.95
CA PRO A 97 7.51 16.44 -6.33
C PRO A 97 8.01 17.89 -6.15
N TYR A 98 8.23 18.32 -4.92
CA TYR A 98 8.58 19.71 -4.55
C TYR A 98 9.73 20.32 -5.36
N ARG A 99 10.77 19.51 -5.68
CA ARG A 99 11.99 19.95 -6.37
C ARG A 99 12.43 19.00 -7.47
N ASP A 100 11.74 17.89 -7.64
CA ASP A 100 12.06 16.87 -8.61
C ASP A 100 11.28 17.05 -9.91
N ASP A 101 11.75 16.41 -10.98
CA ASP A 101 11.02 16.33 -12.24
C ASP A 101 9.75 15.47 -12.06
N PRO A 102 8.54 16.06 -12.21
CA PRO A 102 7.29 15.33 -12.01
C PRO A 102 7.16 14.08 -12.89
N ARG A 103 7.72 14.09 -14.09
CA ARG A 103 7.67 12.94 -15.01
C ARG A 103 8.47 11.77 -14.44
N LYS A 104 9.70 12.02 -14.00
CA LYS A 104 10.55 10.99 -13.38
C LYS A 104 9.91 10.46 -12.10
N PHE A 105 9.27 11.32 -11.33
CA PHE A 105 8.57 10.96 -10.11
C PHE A 105 7.42 9.97 -10.37
N ILE A 106 6.60 10.26 -11.38
CA ILE A 106 5.49 9.38 -11.81
C ILE A 106 6.03 8.08 -12.42
N GLU A 107 7.08 8.15 -13.25
CA GLU A 107 7.70 6.97 -13.85
C GLU A 107 8.25 6.03 -12.78
N LEU A 108 8.98 6.55 -11.79
CA LEU A 108 9.48 5.77 -10.67
C LEU A 108 8.33 5.12 -9.87
N SER A 109 7.28 5.88 -9.58
CA SER A 109 6.10 5.39 -8.87
C SER A 109 5.46 4.20 -9.59
N ARG A 110 5.23 4.36 -10.89
CA ARG A 110 4.68 3.30 -11.75
C ARG A 110 5.59 2.06 -11.76
N ASP A 111 6.89 2.25 -11.90
CA ASP A 111 7.86 1.16 -12.02
C ASP A 111 8.00 0.41 -10.69
N ASN A 112 7.98 1.12 -9.55
CA ASN A 112 7.94 0.51 -8.22
C ASN A 112 6.66 -0.31 -7.99
N LEU A 113 5.50 0.22 -8.36
CA LEU A 113 4.23 -0.51 -8.27
C LEU A 113 4.25 -1.78 -9.12
N ARG A 114 4.70 -1.69 -10.37
CA ARG A 114 4.82 -2.85 -11.27
C ARG A 114 5.82 -3.89 -10.75
N LEU A 115 6.93 -3.44 -10.20
CA LEU A 115 7.92 -4.34 -9.60
C LEU A 115 7.32 -5.05 -8.39
N ALA A 116 6.64 -4.32 -7.52
CA ALA A 116 5.99 -4.89 -6.34
C ALA A 116 4.87 -5.89 -6.72
N GLN A 117 4.08 -5.60 -7.77
CA GLN A 117 3.10 -6.54 -8.30
C GLN A 117 3.75 -7.85 -8.79
N ARG A 118 4.85 -7.78 -9.53
CA ARG A 118 5.60 -8.99 -9.95
C ARG A 118 6.12 -9.79 -8.76
N VAL A 119 6.54 -9.12 -7.70
CA VAL A 119 6.94 -9.80 -6.45
C VAL A 119 5.75 -10.51 -5.83
N VAL A 120 4.58 -9.87 -5.75
CA VAL A 120 3.34 -10.49 -5.22
C VAL A 120 2.96 -11.74 -6.03
N GLU A 121 2.99 -11.66 -7.36
CA GLU A 121 2.71 -12.80 -8.23
C GLU A 121 3.65 -13.98 -7.95
N ARG A 122 4.95 -13.72 -7.79
CA ARG A 122 5.92 -14.75 -7.46
C ARG A 122 5.73 -15.33 -6.06
N LEU A 123 5.45 -14.50 -5.06
CA LEU A 123 5.12 -14.97 -3.71
C LEU A 123 3.96 -15.94 -3.75
N LYS A 124 2.91 -15.62 -4.49
CA LYS A 124 1.74 -16.49 -4.67
C LYS A 124 2.11 -17.79 -5.35
N ALA A 125 2.91 -17.74 -6.40
CA ALA A 125 3.35 -18.94 -7.15
C ALA A 125 4.21 -19.88 -6.29
N GLU A 126 4.99 -19.34 -5.36
CA GLU A 126 5.83 -20.09 -4.42
C GLU A 126 5.10 -20.48 -3.12
N GLY A 127 3.81 -20.13 -2.98
CA GLY A 127 3.02 -20.38 -1.78
C GLY A 127 3.47 -19.57 -0.55
N LEU A 128 4.26 -18.52 -0.78
CA LEU A 128 4.76 -17.63 0.26
C LEU A 128 3.79 -16.50 0.54
N LYS A 129 3.82 -16.02 1.79
CA LYS A 129 3.03 -14.85 2.22
C LYS A 129 3.99 -13.74 2.64
N PRO A 130 3.79 -12.48 2.20
CA PRO A 130 4.69 -11.38 2.56
C PRO A 130 4.59 -10.95 4.03
N MET A 131 3.67 -11.50 4.78
CA MET A 131 3.30 -11.03 6.11
C MET A 131 3.52 -12.04 7.22
N ARG A 132 3.85 -11.52 8.36
CA ARG A 132 3.92 -11.96 9.76
C ARG A 132 3.42 -13.37 10.18
N THR A 133 2.92 -14.17 9.30
CA THR A 133 2.44 -15.50 9.63
C THR A 133 3.55 -16.52 9.50
N ALA A 134 3.97 -17.04 10.64
CA ALA A 134 4.81 -18.23 10.78
C ALA A 134 6.33 -18.12 10.63
N GLY A 135 6.96 -17.08 11.21
CA GLY A 135 8.40 -17.15 11.54
C GLY A 135 9.42 -17.19 10.39
N THR A 136 8.98 -17.45 9.17
CA THR A 136 9.85 -17.58 7.97
C THR A 136 9.88 -16.33 7.10
N PHE A 137 9.11 -15.35 7.44
CA PHE A 137 8.82 -14.16 6.65
C PHE A 137 10.05 -13.36 6.20
N GLY A 138 11.02 -13.16 7.06
CA GLY A 138 12.04 -12.15 6.82
C GLY A 138 13.03 -12.52 5.70
N THR A 139 13.59 -13.71 5.74
CA THR A 139 14.70 -14.09 4.86
C THR A 139 14.22 -14.48 3.47
N GLU A 140 13.21 -15.32 3.37
CA GLU A 140 12.72 -15.83 2.07
C GLU A 140 12.12 -14.72 1.23
N VAL A 141 11.28 -13.86 1.83
CA VAL A 141 10.70 -12.70 1.13
C VAL A 141 11.78 -11.71 0.72
N ALA A 142 12.74 -11.41 1.59
CA ALA A 142 13.82 -10.50 1.26
C ALA A 142 14.71 -11.03 0.12
N VAL A 143 15.00 -12.32 0.09
CA VAL A 143 15.72 -12.98 -1.01
C VAL A 143 14.92 -12.86 -2.30
N LEU A 144 13.63 -13.18 -2.27
CA LEU A 144 12.76 -13.13 -3.45
C LEU A 144 12.65 -11.70 -4.00
N VAL A 145 12.45 -10.71 -3.15
CA VAL A 145 12.43 -9.28 -3.54
C VAL A 145 13.75 -8.90 -4.21
N ARG A 146 14.88 -9.22 -3.58
CA ARG A 146 16.23 -8.97 -4.13
C ARG A 146 16.40 -9.60 -5.51
N ASP A 147 15.97 -10.84 -5.69
CA ASP A 147 16.10 -11.58 -6.94
C ASP A 147 15.18 -11.03 -8.03
N CYS A 148 13.99 -10.56 -7.67
CA CYS A 148 13.12 -9.83 -8.58
C CYS A 148 13.76 -8.52 -9.05
N ILE A 149 14.35 -7.75 -8.15
CA ILE A 149 15.06 -6.49 -8.50
C ILE A 149 16.24 -6.77 -9.46
N ARG A 150 17.03 -7.82 -9.20
CA ARG A 150 18.20 -8.16 -10.06
C ARG A 150 17.80 -8.57 -11.48
N LYS A 151 16.68 -9.23 -11.66
CA LYS A 151 16.20 -9.70 -12.97
C LYS A 151 15.50 -8.59 -13.78
N THR A 152 15.33 -7.42 -13.21
CA THR A 152 14.70 -6.27 -13.87
C THR A 152 15.75 -5.32 -14.49
N ARG A 153 17.02 -5.59 -14.26
CA ARG A 153 18.15 -4.94 -14.92
C ARG A 153 18.52 -5.75 -16.17
#